data_994fe13bb3a81784446db4308417d78f
#
_entry.id   994fe13bb3a81784446db4308417d78f
#
_cell.length_a   1.000
_cell.length_b   1.000
_cell.length_c   1.000
_cell.angle_alpha   90.00
_cell.angle_beta   90.00
_cell.angle_gamma   90.00
#
_symmetry.space_group_name_H-M   'P 1'
#
loop_
_entity.id
_entity.type
_entity.pdbx_description
1 polymer ?
#
loop_
_entity_poly.entity_id
_entity_poly.type
_entity_poly.pdbx_seq_one_letter_code
_entity_poly.pdbx_strand_id
1 'polypeptide(L)'
;IENQQFTDPSTNAFVMRTRFETSQGLDGATKSLNEGLSKFNPSLHIRPTSQKPRALVMVTKESHCLRDLLYLEDLGELNIEIPLVISNQEDLRTLVESHGIKFLYLPVTAETKVSQEAEILKQISDLKIDFVVLARYMQIMSKEFCNKLPGKIINIHHSFLPGFKGAKPYH
;
A
#
# COMPACT_ATOMS: atom_id res chain seq x y z
N ILE A 1 -4.12 -5.52 24.88
CA ILE A 1 -4.99 -5.54 23.69
C ILE A 1 -5.19 -4.10 23.24
N GLU A 2 -4.83 -3.80 22.00
CA GLU A 2 -5.15 -2.53 21.34
C GLU A 2 -6.26 -2.81 20.34
N ASN A 3 -7.26 -1.93 20.29
CA ASN A 3 -8.41 -2.09 19.40
C ASN A 3 -8.73 -0.77 18.70
N GLN A 4 -8.91 -0.82 17.39
CA GLN A 4 -9.41 0.26 16.55
C GLN A 4 -10.58 -0.28 15.72
N GLN A 5 -11.67 0.46 15.66
CA GLN A 5 -12.87 0.05 14.94
C GLN A 5 -13.44 1.22 14.15
N PHE A 6 -14.08 0.89 13.04
CA PHE A 6 -14.72 1.85 12.16
C PHE A 6 -15.93 1.20 11.50
N THR A 7 -17.03 1.94 11.41
CA THR A 7 -18.18 1.55 10.59
C THR A 7 -18.30 2.52 9.43
N ASP A 8 -18.24 2.00 8.21
CA ASP A 8 -18.48 2.81 7.01
C ASP A 8 -19.97 3.14 6.90
N PRO A 9 -20.38 4.42 7.02
CA PRO A 9 -21.79 4.78 6.98
C PRO A 9 -22.43 4.58 5.60
N SER A 10 -21.64 4.49 4.52
CA SER A 10 -22.14 4.32 3.15
C SER A 10 -22.45 2.87 2.81
N THR A 11 -21.69 1.93 3.34
CA THR A 11 -21.81 0.48 3.08
C THR A 11 -22.30 -0.31 4.28
N ASN A 12 -22.38 0.32 5.45
CA ASN A 12 -22.62 -0.32 6.75
C ASN A 12 -21.61 -1.45 7.07
N ALA A 13 -20.44 -1.40 6.43
CA ALA A 13 -19.37 -2.36 6.70
C ALA A 13 -18.67 -2.01 8.01
N PHE A 14 -18.60 -2.98 8.93
CA PHE A 14 -17.84 -2.85 10.17
C PHE A 14 -16.44 -3.44 9.99
N VAL A 15 -15.42 -2.63 10.31
CA VAL A 15 -14.02 -3.03 10.26
C VAL A 15 -13.39 -2.86 11.65
N MET A 16 -12.67 -3.89 12.09
CA MET A 16 -11.97 -3.86 13.37
C MET A 16 -10.53 -4.31 13.20
N ARG A 17 -9.59 -3.57 13.76
CA ARG A 17 -8.19 -3.97 13.89
C ARG A 17 -7.90 -4.19 15.38
N THR A 18 -7.42 -5.39 15.72
CA THR A 18 -7.04 -5.72 17.09
C THR A 18 -5.61 -6.25 17.14
N ARG A 19 -4.80 -5.72 18.06
CA ARG A 19 -3.50 -6.26 18.43
C ARG A 19 -3.62 -6.97 19.76
N PHE A 20 -3.17 -8.21 19.83
CA PHE A 20 -3.24 -9.04 21.03
C PHE A 20 -2.03 -9.97 21.13
N GLU A 21 -1.80 -10.51 22.31
CA GLU A 21 -0.81 -11.54 22.58
C GLU A 21 -1.52 -12.87 22.85
N THR A 22 -0.90 -13.96 22.40
CA THR A 22 -1.41 -15.31 22.58
C THR A 22 -0.27 -16.31 22.72
N SER A 23 -0.46 -17.33 23.54
CA SER A 23 0.44 -18.48 23.66
C SER A 23 0.14 -19.60 22.65
N GLN A 24 -0.97 -19.51 21.90
CA GLN A 24 -1.42 -20.56 20.98
C GLN A 24 -0.68 -20.56 19.63
N GLY A 25 0.17 -19.57 19.38
CA GLY A 25 0.77 -19.34 18.07
C GLY A 25 -0.24 -18.85 17.02
N LEU A 26 0.23 -18.67 15.77
CA LEU A 26 -0.60 -18.13 14.69
C LEU A 26 -1.78 -19.05 14.32
N ASP A 27 -1.51 -20.33 14.16
CA ASP A 27 -2.52 -21.32 13.72
C ASP A 27 -3.61 -21.50 14.79
N GLY A 28 -3.22 -21.61 16.07
CA GLY A 28 -4.17 -21.73 17.19
C GLY A 28 -5.03 -20.47 17.33
N ALA A 29 -4.44 -19.30 17.23
CA ALA A 29 -5.18 -18.03 17.24
C ALA A 29 -6.15 -17.92 16.06
N THR A 30 -5.70 -18.29 14.86
CA THR A 30 -6.54 -18.28 13.65
C THR A 30 -7.73 -19.19 13.80
N LYS A 31 -7.52 -20.43 14.28
CA LYS A 31 -8.60 -21.37 14.52
C LYS A 31 -9.61 -20.85 15.55
N SER A 32 -9.13 -20.40 16.71
CA SER A 32 -9.98 -19.89 17.79
C SER A 32 -10.82 -18.67 17.35
N LEU A 33 -10.23 -17.75 16.57
CA LEU A 33 -10.94 -16.59 16.05
C LEU A 33 -11.97 -16.97 14.99
N ASN A 34 -11.66 -17.88 14.06
CA ASN A 34 -12.63 -18.36 13.08
C ASN A 34 -13.83 -19.04 13.74
N GLU A 35 -13.60 -19.88 14.76
CA GLU A 35 -14.66 -20.55 15.50
C GLU A 35 -15.50 -19.55 16.31
N GLY A 36 -14.84 -18.67 17.07
CA GLY A 36 -15.51 -17.71 17.95
C GLY A 36 -16.30 -16.62 17.21
N LEU A 37 -15.88 -16.27 16.00
CA LEU A 37 -16.51 -15.24 15.17
C LEU A 37 -17.38 -15.77 14.06
N SER A 38 -17.53 -17.10 13.94
CA SER A 38 -18.25 -17.77 12.85
C SER A 38 -19.66 -17.22 12.61
N LYS A 39 -20.39 -16.86 13.66
CA LYS A 39 -21.75 -16.29 13.56
C LYS A 39 -21.81 -14.94 12.84
N PHE A 40 -20.69 -14.23 12.73
CA PHE A 40 -20.61 -12.93 12.05
C PHE A 40 -20.09 -13.04 10.61
N ASN A 41 -19.60 -14.22 10.22
CA ASN A 41 -18.99 -14.49 8.90
C ASN A 41 -17.96 -13.42 8.47
N PRO A 42 -16.95 -13.11 9.31
CA PRO A 42 -16.00 -12.05 9.03
C PRO A 42 -14.95 -12.46 8.00
N SER A 43 -14.42 -11.50 7.27
CA SER A 43 -13.16 -11.67 6.55
C SER A 43 -11.99 -11.41 7.51
N LEU A 44 -11.25 -12.46 7.90
CA LEU A 44 -10.16 -12.37 8.87
C LEU A 44 -8.80 -12.35 8.19
N HIS A 45 -7.98 -11.35 8.55
CA HIS A 45 -6.57 -11.27 8.17
C HIS A 45 -5.71 -11.22 9.44
N ILE A 46 -5.02 -12.32 9.73
CA ILE A 46 -4.24 -12.49 10.96
C ILE A 46 -2.76 -12.63 10.58
N ARG A 47 -1.89 -11.88 11.24
CA ARG A 47 -0.44 -11.97 11.04
C ARG A 47 0.32 -11.70 12.33
N PRO A 48 1.52 -12.25 12.51
CA PRO A 48 2.41 -11.87 13.58
C PRO A 48 2.81 -10.39 13.47
N THR A 49 2.94 -9.68 14.58
CA THR A 49 3.40 -8.28 14.59
C THR A 49 4.87 -8.13 14.16
N SER A 50 5.65 -9.21 14.26
CA SER A 50 7.02 -9.29 13.75
C SER A 50 7.11 -9.32 12.21
N GLN A 51 6.03 -9.71 11.53
CA GLN A 51 5.99 -9.72 10.07
C GLN A 51 5.59 -8.33 9.57
N LYS A 52 6.56 -7.60 9.04
CA LYS A 52 6.30 -6.31 8.39
C LYS A 52 5.61 -6.55 7.03
N PRO A 53 4.48 -5.89 6.71
CA PRO A 53 3.93 -5.92 5.35
C PRO A 53 4.88 -5.22 4.38
N ARG A 54 4.94 -5.73 3.16
CA ARG A 54 5.81 -5.23 2.10
C ARG A 54 5.06 -4.22 1.23
N ALA A 55 5.55 -2.99 1.19
CA ALA A 55 4.97 -1.91 0.41
C ALA A 55 5.80 -1.61 -0.84
N LEU A 56 5.15 -1.57 -2.00
CA LEU A 56 5.73 -0.93 -3.19
C LEU A 56 5.35 0.54 -3.17
N VAL A 57 6.33 1.43 -3.19
CA VAL A 57 6.07 2.88 -3.28
C VAL A 57 6.29 3.35 -4.70
N MET A 58 5.30 4.04 -5.27
CA MET A 58 5.37 4.61 -6.61
C MET A 58 5.38 6.14 -6.52
N VAL A 59 6.32 6.77 -7.23
CA VAL A 59 6.57 8.21 -7.18
C VAL A 59 6.74 8.80 -8.57
N THR A 60 6.65 10.13 -8.71
CA THR A 60 7.07 10.85 -9.91
C THR A 60 8.28 11.72 -9.55
N LYS A 61 8.14 13.03 -9.33
CA LYS A 61 9.28 13.91 -9.03
C LYS A 61 9.19 14.61 -7.67
N GLU A 62 7.98 14.71 -7.11
CA GLU A 62 7.78 15.35 -5.82
C GLU A 62 8.21 14.43 -4.68
N SER A 63 9.12 14.89 -3.82
CA SER A 63 9.77 14.04 -2.82
C SER A 63 9.10 14.01 -1.45
N HIS A 64 8.23 14.99 -1.12
CA HIS A 64 7.75 15.18 0.25
C HIS A 64 7.05 13.94 0.84
N CYS A 65 6.10 13.31 0.10
CA CYS A 65 5.44 12.11 0.59
C CYS A 65 6.40 10.92 0.75
N LEU A 66 7.35 10.75 -0.19
CA LEU A 66 8.35 9.70 -0.10
C LEU A 66 9.29 9.91 1.10
N ARG A 67 9.77 11.15 1.32
CA ARG A 67 10.63 11.48 2.46
C ARG A 67 9.95 11.16 3.80
N ASP A 68 8.68 11.48 3.91
CA ASP A 68 7.89 11.20 5.11
C ASP A 68 7.78 9.70 5.38
N LEU A 69 7.49 8.90 4.34
CA LEU A 69 7.43 7.44 4.45
C LEU A 69 8.78 6.83 4.84
N LEU A 70 9.87 7.27 4.22
CA LEU A 70 11.23 6.79 4.52
C LEU A 70 11.64 7.18 5.96
N TYR A 71 11.37 8.42 6.36
CA TYR A 71 11.66 8.89 7.71
C TYR A 71 10.92 8.09 8.80
N LEU A 72 9.63 7.84 8.62
CA LEU A 72 8.84 7.05 9.57
C LEU A 72 9.23 5.57 9.58
N GLU A 73 9.67 5.02 8.46
CA GLU A 73 10.21 3.66 8.37
C GLU A 73 11.55 3.55 9.09
N ASP A 74 12.46 4.50 8.89
CA ASP A 74 13.76 4.58 9.58
C ASP A 74 13.60 4.69 11.10
N LEU A 75 12.60 5.45 11.58
CA LEU A 75 12.27 5.55 13.01
C LEU A 75 11.60 4.29 13.58
N GLY A 76 11.17 3.36 12.74
CA GLY A 76 10.38 2.20 13.15
C GLY A 76 8.94 2.53 13.56
N GLU A 77 8.47 3.76 13.31
CA GLU A 77 7.09 4.19 13.58
C GLU A 77 6.13 3.64 12.52
N LEU A 78 6.62 3.43 11.31
CA LEU A 78 5.88 2.78 10.23
C LEU A 78 6.34 1.32 10.10
N ASN A 79 5.55 0.40 10.64
CA ASN A 79 5.88 -1.01 10.66
C ASN A 79 5.64 -1.69 9.30
N ILE A 80 6.38 -1.26 8.28
CA ILE A 80 6.38 -1.83 6.91
C ILE A 80 7.81 -2.11 6.46
N GLU A 81 7.96 -2.81 5.35
CA GLU A 81 9.20 -2.95 4.58
C GLU A 81 8.97 -2.34 3.20
N ILE A 82 9.90 -1.51 2.73
CA ILE A 82 9.85 -0.91 1.38
C ILE A 82 10.99 -1.52 0.53
N PRO A 83 10.77 -2.67 -0.13
CA PRO A 83 11.82 -3.34 -0.89
C PRO A 83 12.12 -2.67 -2.23
N LEU A 84 11.19 -1.87 -2.75
CA LEU A 84 11.30 -1.26 -4.06
C LEU A 84 10.53 0.05 -4.13
N VAL A 85 11.15 1.07 -4.73
CA VAL A 85 10.48 2.28 -5.21
C VAL A 85 10.49 2.28 -6.73
N ILE A 86 9.34 2.50 -7.36
CA ILE A 86 9.19 2.66 -8.81
C ILE A 86 8.88 4.12 -9.13
N SER A 87 9.54 4.65 -10.14
CA SER A 87 9.27 6.01 -10.65
C SER A 87 9.27 6.06 -12.18
N ASN A 88 8.45 6.94 -12.72
CA ASN A 88 8.48 7.30 -14.13
C ASN A 88 9.45 8.47 -14.44
N GLN A 89 10.21 8.92 -13.43
CA GLN A 89 11.25 9.96 -13.51
C GLN A 89 12.47 9.53 -12.69
N GLU A 90 13.64 10.07 -13.01
CA GLU A 90 14.90 9.74 -12.32
C GLU A 90 15.19 10.60 -11.07
N ASP A 91 14.43 11.68 -10.88
CA ASP A 91 14.70 12.75 -9.91
C ASP A 91 14.94 12.24 -8.48
N LEU A 92 14.28 11.16 -8.08
CA LEU A 92 14.31 10.65 -6.70
C LEU A 92 15.23 9.44 -6.50
N ARG A 93 15.97 9.01 -7.53
CA ARG A 93 16.86 7.85 -7.48
C ARG A 93 17.86 7.95 -6.33
N THR A 94 18.63 9.03 -6.28
CA THR A 94 19.66 9.23 -5.26
C THR A 94 19.08 9.22 -3.85
N LEU A 95 17.91 9.81 -3.65
CA LEU A 95 17.22 9.79 -2.36
C LEU A 95 16.88 8.35 -1.94
N VAL A 96 16.29 7.55 -2.83
CA VAL A 96 15.87 6.17 -2.54
C VAL A 96 17.08 5.28 -2.27
N GLU A 97 18.07 5.34 -3.13
CA GLU A 97 19.29 4.51 -3.03
C GLU A 97 20.12 4.86 -1.79
N SER A 98 20.08 6.12 -1.30
CA SER A 98 20.77 6.51 -0.05
C SER A 98 20.16 5.86 1.20
N HIS A 99 18.92 5.37 1.15
CA HIS A 99 18.26 4.57 2.19
C HIS A 99 18.46 3.06 1.98
N GLY A 100 19.31 2.64 1.03
CA GLY A 100 19.54 1.23 0.71
C GLY A 100 18.38 0.53 0.00
N ILE A 101 17.39 1.29 -0.50
CA ILE A 101 16.21 0.78 -1.17
C ILE A 101 16.47 0.71 -2.68
N LYS A 102 15.98 -0.35 -3.33
CA LYS A 102 16.07 -0.48 -4.78
C LYS A 102 15.19 0.54 -5.48
N PHE A 103 15.74 1.23 -6.48
CA PHE A 103 14.99 2.13 -7.35
C PHE A 103 14.85 1.55 -8.76
N LEU A 104 13.63 1.54 -9.29
CA LEU A 104 13.33 1.10 -10.64
C LEU A 104 12.71 2.24 -11.45
N TYR A 105 13.42 2.68 -12.47
CA TYR A 105 12.94 3.66 -13.44
C TYR A 105 12.10 2.96 -14.51
N LEU A 106 10.83 3.32 -14.61
CA LEU A 106 9.88 2.84 -15.61
C LEU A 106 9.19 4.03 -16.28
N PRO A 107 9.74 4.58 -17.36
CA PRO A 107 9.13 5.69 -18.08
C PRO A 107 7.78 5.30 -18.66
N VAL A 108 6.86 6.27 -18.72
CA VAL A 108 5.49 6.07 -19.22
C VAL A 108 5.22 6.94 -20.44
N THR A 109 4.81 6.31 -21.52
CA THR A 109 4.18 6.94 -22.68
C THR A 109 2.83 6.28 -22.96
N ALA A 110 2.06 6.79 -23.90
CA ALA A 110 0.80 6.17 -24.30
C ALA A 110 1.02 4.72 -24.79
N GLU A 111 2.14 4.49 -25.50
CA GLU A 111 2.49 3.20 -26.09
C GLU A 111 3.06 2.22 -25.06
N THR A 112 3.78 2.71 -24.05
CA THR A 112 4.46 1.86 -23.06
C THR A 112 3.64 1.58 -21.81
N LYS A 113 2.51 2.25 -21.63
CA LYS A 113 1.71 2.14 -20.40
C LYS A 113 1.32 0.70 -20.04
N VAL A 114 0.87 -0.08 -21.02
CA VAL A 114 0.45 -1.48 -20.80
C VAL A 114 1.62 -2.35 -20.36
N SER A 115 2.77 -2.24 -21.03
CA SER A 115 3.98 -2.98 -20.69
C SER A 115 4.56 -2.54 -19.34
N GLN A 116 4.51 -1.27 -19.04
CA GLN A 116 4.92 -0.72 -17.74
C GLN A 116 4.07 -1.27 -16.60
N GLU A 117 2.74 -1.24 -16.74
CA GLU A 117 1.84 -1.81 -15.73
C GLU A 117 2.03 -3.32 -15.55
N ALA A 118 2.32 -4.05 -16.65
CA ALA A 118 2.65 -5.47 -16.60
C ALA A 118 3.95 -5.73 -15.80
N GLU A 119 4.99 -4.89 -16.03
CA GLU A 119 6.23 -5.00 -15.25
C GLU A 119 6.01 -4.68 -13.77
N ILE A 120 5.20 -3.67 -13.44
CA ILE A 120 4.84 -3.36 -12.05
C ILE A 120 4.16 -4.57 -11.38
N LEU A 121 3.20 -5.20 -12.05
CA LEU A 121 2.52 -6.40 -11.53
C LEU A 121 3.49 -7.58 -11.32
N LYS A 122 4.45 -7.74 -12.23
CA LYS A 122 5.53 -8.73 -12.08
C LYS A 122 6.37 -8.44 -10.84
N GLN A 123 6.82 -7.20 -10.63
CA GLN A 123 7.58 -6.82 -9.42
C GLN A 123 6.76 -7.04 -8.14
N ILE A 124 5.45 -6.76 -8.16
CA ILE A 124 4.54 -7.02 -7.03
C ILE A 124 4.54 -8.52 -6.69
N SER A 125 4.46 -9.39 -7.69
CA SER A 125 4.49 -10.85 -7.50
C SER A 125 5.85 -11.33 -7.01
N ASP A 126 6.93 -10.95 -7.69
CA ASP A 126 8.29 -11.44 -7.44
C ASP A 126 8.78 -11.04 -6.04
N LEU A 127 8.46 -9.82 -5.61
CA LEU A 127 8.83 -9.27 -4.31
C LEU A 127 7.78 -9.55 -3.21
N LYS A 128 6.70 -10.26 -3.51
CA LYS A 128 5.61 -10.55 -2.57
C LYS A 128 5.09 -9.29 -1.89
N ILE A 129 4.77 -8.28 -2.68
CA ILE A 129 4.24 -7.01 -2.22
C ILE A 129 2.81 -7.19 -1.71
N ASP A 130 2.54 -6.71 -0.50
CA ASP A 130 1.20 -6.76 0.11
C ASP A 130 0.29 -5.64 -0.39
N PHE A 131 0.85 -4.43 -0.57
CA PHE A 131 0.11 -3.25 -1.05
C PHE A 131 1.01 -2.23 -1.75
N VAL A 132 0.37 -1.35 -2.52
CA VAL A 132 1.02 -0.28 -3.30
C VAL A 132 0.65 1.07 -2.73
N VAL A 133 1.64 1.96 -2.58
CA VAL A 133 1.44 3.37 -2.20
C VAL A 133 1.78 4.26 -3.38
N LEU A 134 0.79 4.99 -3.89
CA LEU A 134 0.98 6.02 -4.91
C LEU A 134 1.32 7.34 -4.21
N ALA A 135 2.60 7.55 -3.90
CA ALA A 135 3.10 8.72 -3.19
C ALA A 135 3.41 9.86 -4.17
N ARG A 136 2.39 10.60 -4.58
CA ARG A 136 2.47 11.60 -5.66
C ARG A 136 2.89 11.01 -7.00
N TYR A 137 2.42 9.79 -7.29
CA TYR A 137 2.56 9.19 -8.61
C TYR A 137 1.56 9.80 -9.58
N MET A 138 2.04 10.71 -10.43
CA MET A 138 1.21 11.57 -11.28
C MET A 138 0.79 10.87 -12.59
N GLN A 139 0.44 9.57 -12.51
CA GLN A 139 -0.08 8.79 -13.62
C GLN A 139 -1.43 8.17 -13.23
N ILE A 140 -2.34 8.11 -14.18
CA ILE A 140 -3.62 7.42 -14.00
C ILE A 140 -3.40 5.92 -14.26
N MET A 141 -3.65 5.09 -13.26
CA MET A 141 -3.59 3.64 -13.43
C MET A 141 -4.77 3.13 -14.27
N SER A 142 -4.54 2.09 -15.07
CA SER A 142 -5.61 1.48 -15.86
C SER A 142 -6.62 0.75 -14.96
N LYS A 143 -7.83 0.58 -15.48
CA LYS A 143 -8.87 -0.21 -14.81
C LYS A 143 -8.42 -1.66 -14.61
N GLU A 144 -7.74 -2.21 -15.60
CA GLU A 144 -7.19 -3.56 -15.58
C GLU A 144 -6.16 -3.75 -14.47
N PHE A 145 -5.27 -2.77 -14.29
CA PHE A 145 -4.30 -2.76 -13.19
C PHE A 145 -5.00 -2.71 -11.83
N CYS A 146 -5.93 -1.77 -11.66
CA CYS A 146 -6.67 -1.62 -10.39
C CYS A 146 -7.49 -2.87 -10.05
N ASN A 147 -8.11 -3.51 -11.03
CA ASN A 147 -8.89 -4.72 -10.83
C ASN A 147 -8.05 -5.94 -10.36
N LYS A 148 -6.74 -5.95 -10.65
CA LYS A 148 -5.82 -7.00 -10.16
C LYS A 148 -5.37 -6.78 -8.72
N LEU A 149 -5.59 -5.61 -8.16
CA LEU A 149 -5.14 -5.19 -6.83
C LEU A 149 -6.28 -4.62 -5.96
N PRO A 150 -7.43 -5.31 -5.85
CA PRO A 150 -8.58 -4.80 -5.11
C PRO A 150 -8.22 -4.59 -3.63
N GLY A 151 -8.43 -3.37 -3.12
CA GLY A 151 -8.14 -3.01 -1.74
C GLY A 151 -6.64 -2.95 -1.37
N LYS A 152 -5.73 -3.05 -2.36
CA LYS A 152 -4.28 -3.06 -2.15
C LYS A 152 -3.56 -1.80 -2.64
N ILE A 153 -4.28 -0.76 -3.04
CA ILE A 153 -3.67 0.49 -3.52
C ILE A 153 -4.10 1.63 -2.61
N ILE A 154 -3.13 2.33 -2.07
CA ILE A 154 -3.31 3.58 -1.31
C ILE A 154 -2.80 4.72 -2.17
N ASN A 155 -3.64 5.73 -2.42
CA ASN A 155 -3.26 6.92 -3.18
C ASN A 155 -3.29 8.16 -2.30
N ILE A 156 -2.21 8.92 -2.31
CA ILE A 156 -2.14 10.25 -1.71
C ILE A 156 -2.59 11.26 -2.76
N HIS A 157 -3.84 11.69 -2.67
CA HIS A 157 -4.42 12.64 -3.62
C HIS A 157 -4.15 14.09 -3.18
N HIS A 158 -3.76 14.94 -4.14
CA HIS A 158 -3.33 16.33 -3.87
C HIS A 158 -4.48 17.32 -3.71
N SER A 159 -5.73 16.87 -3.79
CA SER A 159 -6.92 17.71 -3.65
C SER A 159 -8.01 17.02 -2.83
N PHE A 160 -9.00 17.80 -2.40
CA PHE A 160 -10.11 17.31 -1.60
C PHE A 160 -11.09 16.46 -2.44
N LEU A 161 -11.17 15.16 -2.13
CA LEU A 161 -12.12 14.25 -2.75
C LEU A 161 -13.42 14.17 -1.93
N PRO A 162 -14.59 13.95 -2.59
CA PRO A 162 -14.81 13.76 -4.04
C PRO A 162 -15.00 15.05 -4.84
N GLY A 163 -14.90 16.22 -4.21
CA GLY A 163 -15.25 17.51 -4.81
C GLY A 163 -14.35 17.93 -5.97
N PHE A 164 -13.04 17.74 -5.82
CA PHE A 164 -12.04 18.16 -6.79
C PHE A 164 -11.29 16.96 -7.36
N LYS A 165 -11.68 16.52 -8.56
CA LYS A 165 -11.11 15.36 -9.25
C LYS A 165 -10.19 15.81 -10.39
N GLY A 166 -9.20 14.95 -10.74
CA GLY A 166 -8.35 15.14 -11.92
C GLY A 166 -6.98 15.75 -11.63
N ALA A 167 -6.21 15.98 -12.70
CA ALA A 167 -4.82 16.40 -12.60
C ALA A 167 -4.63 17.90 -12.24
N LYS A 168 -5.64 18.72 -12.52
CA LYS A 168 -5.65 20.16 -12.21
C LYS A 168 -6.96 20.55 -11.50
N PRO A 169 -7.15 20.11 -10.25
CA PRO A 169 -8.45 20.19 -9.58
C PRO A 169 -8.90 21.61 -9.19
N TYR A 170 -8.00 22.59 -9.24
CA TYR A 170 -8.26 23.98 -8.89
C TYR A 170 -8.17 24.96 -10.09
N HIS A 171 -8.18 24.44 -11.33
CA HIS A 171 -8.16 25.22 -12.56
C HIS A 171 -9.38 24.94 -13.43
#